data_846ac2b9a43bb4c192257f7ab73af6e8
#
_entry.id   846ac2b9a43bb4c192257f7ab73af6e8
#
_cell.length_a   1.000
_cell.length_b   1.000
_cell.length_c   1.000
_cell.angle_alpha   90.00
_cell.angle_beta   90.00
_cell.angle_gamma   90.00
#
_symmetry.space_group_name_H-M   'P 1'
#
loop_
_entity.id
_entity.type
_entity.pdbx_description
1 polymer ?
#
loop_
_entity_poly.entity_id
_entity_poly.type
_entity_poly.pdbx_seq_one_letter_code
_entity_poly.pdbx_strand_id
1 'polypeptide(L)'
;MKLALYDNNHNLIDILVRYSELSIESVLSTPDKILSFCYPKNLAEIIDYEGYIQTDTDEFVVKNKRDNDDNVSIQAYLNIEGLEGNVFET
;
A
#
# COMPACT_ATOMS: atom_id res chain seq x y z
N MET A 1 11.64 -6.26 -2.80
CA MET A 1 11.03 -4.93 -2.61
C MET A 1 10.69 -4.71 -1.15
N LYS A 2 10.91 -3.53 -0.67
CA LYS A 2 10.63 -3.19 0.73
C LYS A 2 9.32 -2.41 0.82
N LEU A 3 8.43 -2.85 1.71
CA LEU A 3 7.17 -2.17 1.94
C LEU A 3 7.19 -1.59 3.36
N ALA A 4 7.15 -0.27 3.46
CA ALA A 4 7.09 0.41 4.75
C ALA A 4 5.65 0.80 5.05
N LEU A 5 5.15 0.37 6.20
CA LEU A 5 3.76 0.63 6.60
C LEU A 5 3.70 1.84 7.51
N TYR A 6 2.82 2.76 7.19
CA TYR A 6 2.58 3.97 7.99
C TYR A 6 1.11 4.02 8.39
N ASP A 7 0.82 4.69 9.51
CA ASP A 7 -0.57 4.94 9.90
C ASP A 7 -1.13 6.13 9.11
N ASN A 8 -2.38 6.51 9.39
CA ASN A 8 -3.01 7.61 8.66
C ASN A 8 -2.43 8.99 9.02
N ASN A 9 -1.54 9.05 9.98
CA ASN A 9 -0.81 10.26 10.32
C ASN A 9 0.63 10.24 9.79
N HIS A 10 0.96 9.26 8.95
CA HIS A 10 2.29 9.06 8.39
C HIS A 10 3.36 8.71 9.42
N ASN A 11 2.97 8.06 10.50
CA ASN A 11 3.93 7.52 11.47
C ASN A 11 4.29 6.10 11.08
N LEU A 12 5.56 5.79 11.03
CA LEU A 12 6.02 4.46 10.66
C LEU A 12 5.55 3.44 11.70
N ILE A 13 4.84 2.41 11.24
CA ILE A 13 4.38 1.32 12.11
C ILE A 13 5.35 0.14 12.04
N ASP A 14 5.68 -0.30 10.83
CA ASP A 14 6.50 -1.49 10.64
C ASP A 14 6.97 -1.58 9.19
N ILE A 15 7.93 -2.47 8.98
CA ILE A 15 8.37 -2.82 7.63
C ILE A 15 7.76 -4.18 7.32
N LEU A 16 7.00 -4.25 6.24
CA LEU A 16 6.32 -5.46 5.85
C LEU A 16 7.27 -6.37 5.09
N VAL A 17 7.59 -7.53 5.66
CA VAL A 17 8.55 -8.46 5.07
C VAL A 17 7.94 -9.82 4.75
N ARG A 18 6.74 -10.09 5.24
CA ARG A 18 6.12 -11.42 5.09
C ARG A 18 4.99 -11.45 4.05
N TYR A 19 4.99 -10.48 3.17
CA TYR A 19 3.99 -10.43 2.11
C TYR A 19 4.24 -11.54 1.09
N SER A 20 3.17 -11.93 0.41
CA SER A 20 3.23 -12.86 -0.70
C SER A 20 2.30 -12.38 -1.81
N GLU A 21 2.47 -12.94 -2.99
CA GLU A 21 1.64 -12.61 -4.16
C GLU A 21 1.61 -11.12 -4.44
N LEU A 22 2.75 -10.47 -4.28
CA LEU A 22 2.87 -9.04 -4.51
C LEU A 22 2.76 -8.73 -6.01
N SER A 23 1.91 -7.77 -6.34
CA SER A 23 1.84 -7.27 -7.70
C SER A 23 1.51 -5.78 -7.69
N ILE A 24 1.98 -5.09 -8.71
CA ILE A 24 1.65 -3.68 -8.92
C ILE A 24 1.14 -3.55 -10.34
N GLU A 25 -0.11 -3.12 -10.48
CA GLU A 25 -0.73 -2.94 -11.78
C GLU A 25 -0.81 -1.46 -12.13
N SER A 26 -0.51 -1.14 -13.37
CA SER A 26 -0.63 0.22 -13.88
C SER A 26 -1.82 0.29 -14.82
N VAL A 27 -2.60 1.37 -14.70
CA VAL A 27 -3.70 1.62 -15.63
C VAL A 27 -3.15 2.40 -16.81
N LEU A 28 -3.35 1.87 -18.02
CA LEU A 28 -2.68 2.39 -19.22
C LEU A 28 -2.94 3.87 -19.52
N SER A 29 -4.13 4.34 -19.27
CA SER A 29 -4.49 5.70 -19.67
C SER A 29 -4.45 6.71 -18.53
N THR A 30 -4.00 6.30 -17.35
CA THR A 30 -3.96 7.16 -16.17
C THR A 30 -2.65 6.92 -15.40
N PRO A 31 -2.25 7.83 -14.52
CA PRO A 31 -1.10 7.60 -13.66
C PRO A 31 -1.37 6.66 -12.50
N ASP A 32 -2.57 6.10 -12.42
CA ASP A 32 -2.97 5.26 -11.31
C ASP A 32 -2.22 3.94 -11.29
N LYS A 33 -1.91 3.49 -10.09
CA LYS A 33 -1.32 2.17 -9.86
C LYS A 33 -2.04 1.52 -8.70
N ILE A 34 -2.13 0.20 -8.73
CA ILE A 34 -2.75 -0.57 -7.66
C ILE A 34 -1.73 -1.58 -7.14
N LEU A 35 -1.40 -1.46 -5.87
CA LEU A 35 -0.53 -2.40 -5.18
C LEU A 35 -1.39 -3.47 -4.53
N SER A 36 -1.09 -4.74 -4.79
CA SER A 36 -1.82 -5.86 -4.20
C SER A 36 -0.83 -6.86 -3.62
N PHE A 37 -1.14 -7.38 -2.44
CA PHE A 37 -0.34 -8.44 -1.83
C PHE A 37 -1.17 -9.15 -0.78
N CYS A 38 -0.67 -10.31 -0.33
CA CYS A 38 -1.27 -11.04 0.78
C CYS A 38 -0.35 -10.99 1.97
N TYR A 39 -0.92 -10.91 3.16
CA TYR A 39 -0.15 -10.86 4.40
C TYR A 39 -0.72 -11.85 5.41
N PRO A 40 0.12 -12.48 6.26
CA PRO A 40 -0.38 -13.42 7.26
C PRO A 40 -1.45 -12.77 8.14
N LYS A 41 -2.53 -13.48 8.38
CA LYS A 41 -3.69 -12.94 9.07
C LYS A 41 -3.37 -12.42 10.47
N ASN A 42 -2.55 -13.13 11.19
CA ASN A 42 -2.16 -12.73 12.55
C ASN A 42 -1.27 -11.49 12.58
N LEU A 43 -0.66 -11.12 11.47
CA LEU A 43 0.19 -9.95 11.37
C LEU A 43 -0.50 -8.79 10.68
N ALA A 44 -1.60 -9.04 9.99
CA ALA A 44 -2.27 -8.03 9.18
C ALA A 44 -3.09 -7.05 10.02
N GLU A 45 -3.23 -7.29 11.31
CA GLU A 45 -3.97 -6.39 12.20
C GLU A 45 -3.37 -4.99 12.26
N ILE A 46 -2.08 -4.88 12.01
CA ILE A 46 -1.42 -3.57 12.02
C ILE A 46 -1.69 -2.76 10.76
N ILE A 47 -2.24 -3.40 9.72
CA ILE A 47 -2.53 -2.73 8.46
C ILE A 47 -3.96 -2.20 8.51
N ASP A 48 -4.10 -0.88 8.63
CA ASP A 48 -5.41 -0.25 8.73
C ASP A 48 -5.85 0.37 7.41
N TYR A 49 -7.17 0.55 7.26
CA TYR A 49 -7.70 1.34 6.16
C TYR A 49 -7.17 2.76 6.26
N GLU A 50 -6.88 3.36 5.12
CA GLU A 50 -6.34 4.72 5.01
C GLU A 50 -4.92 4.86 5.54
N GLY A 51 -4.28 3.75 5.92
CA GLY A 51 -2.86 3.75 6.19
C GLY A 51 -2.07 3.84 4.89
N TYR A 52 -0.78 4.10 5.00
CA TYR A 52 0.07 4.28 3.83
C TYR A 52 1.10 3.16 3.73
N ILE A 53 1.37 2.76 2.49
CA ILE A 53 2.43 1.78 2.23
C ILE A 53 3.38 2.40 1.22
N GLN A 54 4.64 2.53 1.62
CA GLN A 54 5.67 3.08 0.73
C GLN A 54 6.54 1.98 0.15
N THR A 55 6.70 2.03 -1.17
CA THR A 55 7.68 1.20 -1.87
C THR A 55 8.92 2.04 -2.12
N ASP A 56 9.84 1.52 -2.92
CA ASP A 56 11.07 2.26 -3.24
C ASP A 56 10.80 3.53 -4.04
N THR A 57 9.70 3.57 -4.75
CA THR A 57 9.41 4.66 -5.69
C THR A 57 8.09 5.37 -5.45
N ASP A 58 7.12 4.71 -4.80
CA ASP A 58 5.76 5.22 -4.72
C ASP A 58 5.19 5.09 -3.32
N GLU A 59 4.14 5.85 -3.05
CA GLU A 59 3.36 5.73 -1.83
C GLU A 59 1.93 5.34 -2.19
N PHE A 60 1.37 4.38 -1.47
CA PHE A 60 0.01 3.89 -1.69
C PHE A 60 -0.82 4.03 -0.44
N VAL A 61 -2.13 4.19 -0.62
CA VAL A 61 -3.10 4.27 0.47
C VAL A 61 -3.91 2.98 0.50
N VAL A 62 -4.00 2.35 1.66
CA VAL A 62 -4.77 1.11 1.81
C VAL A 62 -6.25 1.40 1.68
N LYS A 63 -6.90 0.79 0.70
CA LYS A 63 -8.33 1.00 0.43
C LYS A 63 -9.17 -0.25 0.64
N ASN A 64 -8.59 -1.44 0.42
CA ASN A 64 -9.33 -2.68 0.56
C ASN A 64 -8.54 -3.71 1.35
N LYS A 65 -9.24 -4.43 2.22
CA LYS A 65 -8.71 -5.56 2.95
C LYS A 65 -9.72 -6.69 2.86
N ARG A 66 -9.28 -7.85 2.46
CA ARG A 66 -10.16 -9.01 2.32
C ARG A 66 -9.60 -10.18 3.10
N ASP A 67 -10.39 -10.69 4.03
CA ASP A 67 -10.00 -11.87 4.80
C ASP A 67 -10.11 -13.13 3.94
N ASN A 68 -9.03 -13.89 3.94
CA ASN A 68 -9.01 -15.24 3.40
C ASN A 68 -8.82 -16.20 4.58
N ASP A 69 -8.69 -17.49 4.31
CA ASP A 69 -8.57 -18.46 5.40
C ASP A 69 -7.33 -18.24 6.26
N ASP A 70 -6.17 -18.10 5.62
CA ASP A 70 -4.89 -18.03 6.31
C ASP A 70 -4.21 -16.67 6.22
N ASN A 71 -4.70 -15.79 5.35
CA ASN A 71 -4.08 -14.51 5.14
C ASN A 71 -5.12 -13.45 4.81
N VAL A 72 -4.66 -12.22 4.65
CA VAL A 72 -5.50 -11.09 4.27
C VAL A 72 -4.96 -10.52 2.97
N SER A 73 -5.83 -10.35 1.99
CA SER A 73 -5.47 -9.69 0.74
C SER A 73 -5.62 -8.19 0.92
N ILE A 74 -4.56 -7.46 0.60
CA ILE A 74 -4.52 -6.01 0.75
C ILE A 74 -4.45 -5.37 -0.61
N GLN A 75 -5.27 -4.34 -0.83
CA GLN A 75 -5.17 -3.50 -2.03
C GLN A 75 -4.97 -2.07 -1.61
N ALA A 76 -3.95 -1.45 -2.19
CA ALA A 76 -3.64 -0.05 -1.92
C ALA A 76 -3.53 0.68 -3.25
N TYR A 77 -4.01 1.91 -3.26
CA TYR A 77 -4.05 2.73 -4.47
C TYR A 77 -3.02 3.84 -4.39
N LEU A 78 -2.43 4.17 -5.52
CA LEU A 78 -1.42 5.21 -5.58
C LEU A 78 -1.94 6.50 -4.96
N ASN A 79 -1.12 7.10 -4.09
CA ASN A 79 -1.47 8.36 -3.45
C ASN A 79 -1.23 9.51 -4.41
N ILE A 80 -2.25 9.83 -5.18
CA ILE A 80 -2.18 10.85 -6.21
C ILE A 80 -1.99 12.25 -5.61
N GLU A 81 -2.55 12.48 -4.44
CA GLU A 81 -2.39 13.78 -3.78
C GLU A 81 -0.93 14.11 -3.50
N GLY A 82 -0.18 13.12 -3.08
CA GLY A 82 1.25 13.30 -2.88
C GLY A 82 1.98 13.63 -4.16
N LEU A 83 1.59 12.96 -5.25
CA LEU A 83 2.17 13.22 -6.55
C LEU A 83 1.83 14.61 -7.07
N GLU A 84 0.59 15.03 -6.88
CA GLU A 84 0.17 16.35 -7.31
C GLU A 84 0.98 17.44 -6.62
N GLY A 85 1.23 17.26 -5.33
CA GLY A 85 2.06 18.22 -4.61
C GLY A 85 3.44 18.34 -5.22
N ASN A 86 4.02 17.23 -5.63
CA ASN A 86 5.33 17.22 -6.27
C ASN A 86 5.30 17.85 -7.65
N VAL A 87 4.26 17.57 -8.40
CA VAL A 87 4.11 18.11 -9.76
C VAL A 87 4.00 19.63 -9.76
N PHE A 88 3.26 20.15 -8.82
CA PHE A 88 3.06 21.60 -8.76
C PHE A 88 4.32 22.36 -8.42
N GLU A 89 5.23 21.75 -7.76
CA GLU A 89 6.47 22.38 -7.39
C GLU A 89 7.45 22.49 -8.55
N THR A 90 7.20 21.76 -9.57
CA THR A 90 8.06 21.79 -10.75
C THR A 90 7.47 22.67 -11.84
#